data_d6139f5deb00025c24267268d89e700a
#
_entry.id   d6139f5deb00025c24267268d89e700a
#
_cell.length_a   1.000
_cell.length_b   1.000
_cell.length_c   1.000
_cell.angle_alpha   90.00
_cell.angle_beta   90.00
_cell.angle_gamma   90.00
#
_symmetry.space_group_name_H-M   'P 1'
#
loop_
_entity.id
_entity.type
_entity.pdbx_description
1 polymer ?
#
loop_
_entity_poly.entity_id
_entity_poly.type
_entity_poly.pdbx_seq_one_letter_code
_entity_poly.pdbx_strand_id
1 'polypeptide(L)'
;MKALYVSILAVLLIIAIPLAAQDAAGGLRYSVTVTKFENRAGWHGQWDIGDAWGMVMTDMLNETGRFIVLGETDMRGAALDEQDFAASGRTAGGNKAPVTGQMTPAQLLVKGAITHVQDNTAGAGGGVRIKGFKLGGGGGKGEVNATIYIVDSTTGQVLASTNVVGVSKKKAMNLGYSTGNWGAAFGGHKNDNVGKAVQAACAEAVQFLLGQLSNVPWTGTVVMTKGDKVYVNRGSREGVAVGQLFMVGEVEVIRDPDTGEVLDEDMTEIASLEVSQVKEKLSICSVTSGDAGAIAKGMAIHLR
;
A
#
# COMPACT_ATOMS: atom_id res chain seq x y z
N MET A 1 65.03 -6.05 43.94
CA MET A 1 63.60 -6.45 43.99
C MET A 1 62.90 -5.72 42.86
N LYS A 2 62.68 -6.40 41.74
CA LYS A 2 61.99 -5.85 40.58
C LYS A 2 60.56 -6.45 40.51
N ALA A 3 59.55 -5.63 40.71
CA ALA A 3 58.16 -6.04 40.61
C ALA A 3 57.76 -6.12 39.15
N LEU A 4 57.25 -7.24 38.73
CA LEU A 4 56.78 -7.53 37.39
C LEU A 4 55.28 -7.22 37.36
N TYR A 5 54.87 -6.17 36.65
CA TYR A 5 53.46 -5.88 36.36
C TYR A 5 53.00 -6.69 35.14
N VAL A 6 52.12 -7.66 35.35
CA VAL A 6 51.46 -8.38 34.28
C VAL A 6 50.15 -7.61 33.99
N SER A 7 50.11 -6.90 32.86
CA SER A 7 48.90 -6.27 32.36
C SER A 7 48.06 -7.31 31.60
N ILE A 8 46.92 -7.71 32.15
CA ILE A 8 45.91 -8.51 31.49
C ILE A 8 45.09 -7.58 30.60
N LEU A 9 45.32 -7.63 29.28
CA LEU A 9 44.54 -6.95 28.27
C LEU A 9 43.31 -7.83 27.96
N ALA A 10 42.15 -7.52 28.55
CA ALA A 10 40.89 -8.15 28.22
C ALA A 10 40.41 -7.60 26.86
N VAL A 11 40.55 -8.40 25.81
CA VAL A 11 39.95 -8.10 24.49
C VAL A 11 38.47 -8.39 24.57
N LEU A 12 37.67 -7.33 24.69
CA LEU A 12 36.23 -7.39 24.59
C LEU A 12 35.88 -7.55 23.10
N LEU A 13 35.59 -8.79 22.67
CA LEU A 13 35.10 -9.06 21.32
C LEU A 13 33.62 -8.61 21.26
N ILE A 14 33.39 -7.36 20.87
CA ILE A 14 32.06 -6.87 20.55
C ILE A 14 31.64 -7.55 19.25
N ILE A 15 30.82 -8.58 19.35
CA ILE A 15 30.10 -9.14 18.20
C ILE A 15 29.11 -8.07 17.79
N ALA A 16 29.50 -7.26 16.82
CA ALA A 16 28.59 -6.35 16.12
C ALA A 16 27.63 -7.24 15.31
N ILE A 17 26.47 -7.54 15.87
CA ILE A 17 25.35 -8.09 15.11
C ILE A 17 25.01 -7.01 14.09
N PRO A 18 25.04 -7.30 12.78
CA PRO A 18 24.66 -6.30 11.80
C PRO A 18 23.17 -5.99 11.95
N LEU A 19 22.86 -4.85 12.55
CA LEU A 19 21.51 -4.26 12.65
C LEU A 19 20.98 -3.82 11.26
N ALA A 20 21.72 -4.11 10.19
CA ALA A 20 21.40 -3.70 8.83
C ALA A 20 20.48 -4.65 8.04
N ALA A 21 20.01 -5.75 8.65
CA ALA A 21 19.17 -6.72 7.95
C ALA A 21 17.66 -6.49 8.10
N GLN A 22 17.23 -5.54 8.94
CA GLN A 22 15.80 -5.27 9.16
C GLN A 22 15.19 -4.20 8.25
N ASP A 23 15.99 -3.33 7.64
CA ASP A 23 15.47 -2.24 6.78
C ASP A 23 15.49 -2.55 5.27
N ALA A 24 16.09 -3.65 4.84
CA ALA A 24 16.16 -4.03 3.43
C ALA A 24 14.97 -4.89 2.94
N ALA A 25 14.19 -5.47 3.84
CA ALA A 25 12.91 -6.10 3.52
C ALA A 25 11.82 -5.10 3.87
N GLY A 26 11.37 -4.31 2.90
CA GLY A 26 10.16 -3.50 3.05
C GLY A 26 9.07 -4.41 3.64
N GLY A 27 8.59 -4.08 4.85
CA GLY A 27 7.68 -4.94 5.63
C GLY A 27 6.50 -5.49 4.84
N LEU A 28 5.62 -6.19 5.49
CA LEU A 28 4.46 -6.82 4.84
C LEU A 28 3.67 -5.81 3.97
N ARG A 29 3.22 -6.29 2.81
CA ARG A 29 2.58 -5.48 1.79
C ARG A 29 1.13 -5.88 1.61
N TYR A 30 0.29 -4.89 1.36
CA TYR A 30 -1.13 -5.04 1.07
C TYR A 30 -1.41 -4.72 -0.39
N SER A 31 -2.33 -5.45 -1.01
CA SER A 31 -2.78 -5.12 -2.36
C SER A 31 -3.75 -3.94 -2.31
N VAL A 32 -3.47 -2.92 -3.11
CA VAL A 32 -4.24 -1.68 -3.14
C VAL A 32 -4.57 -1.28 -4.58
N THR A 33 -5.73 -0.74 -4.80
CA THR A 33 -6.08 -0.01 -6.03
C THR A 33 -6.56 1.38 -5.69
N VAL A 34 -6.19 2.34 -6.52
CA VAL A 34 -6.67 3.72 -6.44
C VAL A 34 -7.81 3.86 -7.44
N THR A 35 -8.93 4.44 -7.01
CA THR A 35 -10.03 4.77 -7.92
C THR A 35 -9.88 6.20 -8.42
N LYS A 36 -10.48 6.52 -9.56
CA LYS A 36 -10.60 7.91 -10.00
C LYS A 36 -11.22 8.77 -8.88
N PHE A 37 -10.62 9.95 -8.64
CA PHE A 37 -11.12 10.89 -7.63
C PHE A 37 -12.25 11.73 -8.21
N GLU A 38 -13.29 11.94 -7.40
CA GLU A 38 -14.40 12.80 -7.76
C GLU A 38 -13.99 14.28 -7.77
N ASN A 39 -14.25 14.98 -8.85
CA ASN A 39 -14.04 16.44 -8.90
C ASN A 39 -15.27 17.19 -8.34
N ARG A 40 -15.34 17.34 -7.01
CA ARG A 40 -16.40 18.13 -6.34
C ARG A 40 -16.05 19.62 -6.27
N ALA A 41 -14.82 19.99 -6.61
CA ALA A 41 -14.41 21.40 -6.67
C ALA A 41 -14.99 22.14 -7.89
N GLY A 42 -15.53 21.41 -8.88
CA GLY A 42 -16.01 22.01 -10.13
C GLY A 42 -14.87 22.63 -10.94
N TRP A 43 -13.64 22.16 -10.76
CA TRP A 43 -12.50 22.66 -11.52
C TRP A 43 -12.49 22.11 -12.94
N HIS A 44 -12.40 22.99 -13.93
CA HIS A 44 -12.37 22.67 -15.35
C HIS A 44 -11.12 23.29 -15.96
N GLY A 45 -9.98 22.64 -15.76
CA GLY A 45 -8.71 23.01 -16.38
C GLY A 45 -8.48 22.31 -17.73
N GLN A 46 -7.23 22.34 -18.18
CA GLN A 46 -6.84 21.69 -19.45
C GLN A 46 -6.73 20.15 -19.36
N TRP A 47 -6.89 19.59 -18.17
CA TRP A 47 -6.77 18.15 -17.88
C TRP A 47 -7.76 17.74 -16.78
N ASP A 48 -8.08 16.45 -16.71
CA ASP A 48 -8.97 15.90 -15.68
C ASP A 48 -8.19 15.73 -14.37
N ILE A 49 -8.57 16.49 -13.37
CA ILE A 49 -7.89 16.49 -12.07
C ILE A 49 -8.12 15.19 -11.30
N GLY A 50 -9.24 14.51 -11.49
CA GLY A 50 -9.54 13.24 -10.86
C GLY A 50 -8.70 12.10 -11.39
N ASP A 51 -8.51 12.04 -12.72
CA ASP A 51 -7.63 11.07 -13.39
C ASP A 51 -6.18 11.32 -13.00
N ALA A 52 -5.74 12.56 -13.07
CA ALA A 52 -4.39 12.93 -12.70
C ALA A 52 -4.07 12.60 -11.24
N TRP A 53 -5.03 12.77 -10.34
CA TRP A 53 -4.87 12.37 -8.94
C TRP A 53 -4.67 10.86 -8.80
N GLY A 54 -5.52 10.05 -9.44
CA GLY A 54 -5.42 8.59 -9.45
C GLY A 54 -4.04 8.13 -9.92
N MET A 55 -3.58 8.64 -11.07
CA MET A 55 -2.27 8.29 -11.63
C MET A 55 -1.09 8.68 -10.70
N VAL A 56 -1.07 9.91 -10.19
CA VAL A 56 0.00 10.37 -9.28
C VAL A 56 0.04 9.53 -8.01
N MET A 57 -1.12 9.24 -7.45
CA MET A 57 -1.20 8.46 -6.22
C MET A 57 -0.78 7.00 -6.44
N THR A 58 -1.19 6.41 -7.56
CA THR A 58 -0.76 5.06 -7.97
C THR A 58 0.76 4.97 -8.09
N ASP A 59 1.39 5.93 -8.77
CA ASP A 59 2.85 5.98 -8.92
C ASP A 59 3.55 6.15 -7.57
N MET A 60 3.10 7.09 -6.74
CA MET A 60 3.68 7.31 -5.41
C MET A 60 3.57 6.11 -4.51
N LEU A 61 2.42 5.43 -4.49
CA LEU A 61 2.23 4.21 -3.71
C LEU A 61 3.18 3.11 -4.19
N ASN A 62 3.34 2.96 -5.50
CA ASN A 62 4.26 1.98 -6.09
C ASN A 62 5.72 2.27 -5.69
N GLU A 63 6.15 3.53 -5.72
CA GLU A 63 7.50 3.96 -5.30
C GLU A 63 7.79 3.67 -3.83
N THR A 64 6.77 3.64 -2.96
CA THR A 64 6.98 3.32 -1.53
C THR A 64 7.50 1.90 -1.32
N GLY A 65 7.22 0.97 -2.25
CA GLY A 65 7.50 -0.45 -2.10
C GLY A 65 6.75 -1.14 -0.95
N ARG A 66 5.81 -0.43 -0.29
CA ARG A 66 5.02 -0.93 0.86
C ARG A 66 3.68 -1.52 0.44
N PHE A 67 3.31 -1.40 -0.84
CA PHE A 67 2.07 -1.89 -1.40
C PHE A 67 2.32 -2.78 -2.62
N ILE A 68 1.38 -3.68 -2.87
CA ILE A 68 1.18 -4.35 -4.15
C ILE A 68 0.18 -3.48 -4.89
N VAL A 69 0.67 -2.51 -5.64
CA VAL A 69 -0.19 -1.56 -6.34
C VAL A 69 -0.77 -2.23 -7.57
N LEU A 70 -2.09 -2.30 -7.64
CA LEU A 70 -2.84 -2.83 -8.77
C LEU A 70 -3.20 -1.68 -9.71
N GLY A 71 -3.48 -2.00 -10.97
CA GLY A 71 -3.97 -0.99 -11.92
C GLY A 71 -5.22 -0.27 -11.39
N GLU A 72 -5.41 0.95 -11.81
CA GLU A 72 -6.62 1.72 -11.52
C GLU A 72 -7.89 0.99 -11.99
N THR A 73 -9.04 1.44 -11.53
CA THR A 73 -10.31 0.73 -11.78
C THR A 73 -10.61 0.55 -13.27
N ASP A 74 -10.32 1.54 -14.10
CA ASP A 74 -10.45 1.49 -15.55
C ASP A 74 -9.46 0.53 -16.21
N MET A 75 -8.19 0.51 -15.78
CA MET A 75 -7.19 -0.46 -16.24
C MET A 75 -7.58 -1.89 -15.90
N ARG A 76 -8.16 -2.10 -14.72
CA ARG A 76 -8.67 -3.42 -14.30
C ARG A 76 -9.91 -3.81 -15.09
N GLY A 77 -10.80 -2.86 -15.38
CA GLY A 77 -11.95 -3.04 -16.28
C GLY A 77 -11.51 -3.48 -17.66
N ALA A 78 -10.58 -2.76 -18.27
CA ALA A 78 -10.02 -3.12 -19.59
C ALA A 78 -9.37 -4.52 -19.61
N ALA A 79 -8.71 -4.92 -18.51
CA ALA A 79 -8.15 -6.26 -18.40
C ALA A 79 -9.23 -7.35 -18.28
N LEU A 80 -10.35 -7.07 -17.61
CA LEU A 80 -11.52 -7.98 -17.57
C LEU A 80 -12.16 -8.10 -18.95
N ASP A 81 -12.39 -6.98 -19.63
CA ASP A 81 -12.96 -6.95 -20.99
C ASP A 81 -12.10 -7.78 -21.95
N GLU A 82 -10.76 -7.69 -21.86
CA GLU A 82 -9.85 -8.49 -22.68
C GLU A 82 -9.91 -9.98 -22.32
N GLN A 83 -10.06 -10.34 -21.05
CA GLN A 83 -10.24 -11.74 -20.64
C GLN A 83 -11.55 -12.30 -21.18
N ASP A 84 -12.65 -11.55 -21.11
CA ASP A 84 -13.95 -11.95 -21.62
C ASP A 84 -13.92 -12.07 -23.14
N PHE A 85 -13.23 -11.15 -23.83
CA PHE A 85 -13.02 -11.23 -25.27
C PHE A 85 -12.20 -12.46 -25.66
N ALA A 86 -11.14 -12.77 -24.93
CA ALA A 86 -10.33 -13.96 -25.16
C ALA A 86 -11.13 -15.26 -24.91
N ALA A 87 -12.00 -15.27 -23.90
CA ALA A 87 -12.88 -16.41 -23.58
C ALA A 87 -14.01 -16.59 -24.57
N SER A 88 -14.37 -15.57 -25.37
CA SER A 88 -15.49 -15.60 -26.33
C SER A 88 -15.23 -16.48 -27.57
N GLY A 89 -14.03 -17.00 -27.75
CA GLY A 89 -13.63 -17.77 -28.94
C GLY A 89 -13.36 -16.92 -30.20
N ARG A 90 -13.36 -15.59 -30.09
CA ARG A 90 -13.09 -14.67 -31.21
C ARG A 90 -11.59 -14.37 -31.38
N THR A 91 -10.78 -14.74 -30.41
CA THR A 91 -9.32 -14.59 -30.45
C THR A 91 -8.64 -15.94 -30.62
N ALA A 92 -7.36 -15.91 -31.01
CA ALA A 92 -6.53 -17.11 -31.01
C ALA A 92 -6.41 -17.66 -29.59
N GLY A 93 -6.80 -18.93 -29.41
CA GLY A 93 -6.59 -19.67 -28.15
C GLY A 93 -5.15 -20.10 -28.01
N GLY A 94 -4.79 -20.54 -26.81
CA GLY A 94 -3.49 -21.13 -26.50
C GLY A 94 -3.03 -20.80 -25.08
N ASN A 95 -1.89 -21.37 -24.69
CA ASN A 95 -1.36 -21.23 -23.34
C ASN A 95 -0.95 -19.79 -22.94
N LYS A 96 -0.97 -18.87 -23.88
CA LYS A 96 -0.65 -17.44 -23.66
C LYS A 96 -1.87 -16.52 -23.70
N ALA A 97 -3.06 -17.05 -23.96
CA ALA A 97 -4.29 -16.25 -23.94
C ALA A 97 -4.57 -15.78 -22.50
N PRO A 98 -5.13 -14.58 -22.33
CA PRO A 98 -5.60 -14.13 -21.03
C PRO A 98 -6.61 -15.11 -20.43
N VAL A 99 -6.46 -15.41 -19.14
CA VAL A 99 -7.27 -16.40 -18.44
C VAL A 99 -8.03 -15.72 -17.33
N THR A 100 -9.34 -15.98 -17.23
CA THR A 100 -10.21 -15.52 -16.15
C THR A 100 -9.81 -16.13 -14.80
N GLY A 101 -10.10 -15.44 -13.70
CA GLY A 101 -9.86 -15.92 -12.35
C GLY A 101 -8.39 -15.80 -11.86
N GLN A 102 -7.52 -15.14 -12.62
CA GLN A 102 -6.11 -14.94 -12.26
C GLN A 102 -5.77 -13.54 -11.74
N MET A 103 -6.73 -12.61 -11.76
CA MET A 103 -6.51 -11.25 -11.26
C MET A 103 -6.31 -11.25 -9.74
N THR A 104 -5.28 -10.55 -9.29
CA THR A 104 -5.06 -10.32 -7.86
C THR A 104 -6.17 -9.41 -7.33
N PRO A 105 -6.93 -9.82 -6.28
CA PRO A 105 -7.91 -8.95 -5.66
C PRO A 105 -7.20 -7.82 -4.89
N ALA A 106 -7.80 -6.62 -4.90
CA ALA A 106 -7.38 -5.55 -4.00
C ALA A 106 -7.91 -5.84 -2.59
N GLN A 107 -7.09 -5.72 -1.57
CA GLN A 107 -7.51 -5.75 -0.17
C GLN A 107 -8.04 -4.37 0.25
N LEU A 108 -7.39 -3.33 -0.25
CA LEU A 108 -7.71 -1.94 0.08
C LEU A 108 -8.09 -1.17 -1.18
N LEU A 109 -9.12 -0.35 -1.06
CA LEU A 109 -9.48 0.64 -2.08
C LEU A 109 -9.16 2.03 -1.54
N VAL A 110 -8.44 2.81 -2.33
CA VAL A 110 -8.21 4.23 -2.04
C VAL A 110 -9.16 5.04 -2.91
N LYS A 111 -10.10 5.72 -2.26
CA LYS A 111 -11.10 6.59 -2.90
C LYS A 111 -10.99 7.99 -2.36
N GLY A 112 -11.52 8.96 -3.09
CA GLY A 112 -11.57 10.32 -2.57
C GLY A 112 -12.31 11.30 -3.47
N ALA A 113 -12.41 12.53 -2.96
CA ALA A 113 -13.00 13.62 -3.67
C ALA A 113 -12.14 14.89 -3.52
N ILE A 114 -11.92 15.57 -4.62
CA ILE A 114 -11.27 16.88 -4.64
C ILE A 114 -12.34 17.91 -4.34
N THR A 115 -12.18 18.59 -3.20
CA THR A 115 -13.21 19.47 -2.62
C THR A 115 -12.94 20.94 -2.90
N HIS A 116 -11.69 21.31 -3.19
CA HIS A 116 -11.31 22.69 -3.49
C HIS A 116 -10.11 22.72 -4.42
N VAL A 117 -10.14 23.63 -5.39
CA VAL A 117 -9.01 23.94 -6.27
C VAL A 117 -8.92 25.44 -6.43
N GLN A 118 -7.77 26.00 -6.13
CA GLN A 118 -7.46 27.39 -6.35
C GLN A 118 -6.20 27.52 -7.20
N ASP A 119 -6.32 28.15 -8.35
CA ASP A 119 -5.20 28.53 -9.21
C ASP A 119 -5.06 30.05 -9.26
N ASN A 120 -4.18 30.59 -8.44
CA ASN A 120 -3.84 32.01 -8.50
C ASN A 120 -2.64 32.18 -9.44
N THR A 121 -2.91 32.19 -10.74
CA THR A 121 -1.96 32.75 -11.70
C THR A 121 -1.87 34.24 -11.41
N ALA A 122 -0.67 34.72 -11.05
CA ALA A 122 -0.42 36.11 -10.75
C ALA A 122 -0.70 37.00 -12.00
N GLY A 123 -1.89 37.50 -12.06
CA GLY A 123 -2.36 38.50 -13.01
C GLY A 123 -3.26 39.48 -12.28
N ALA A 124 -2.71 40.67 -11.97
CA ALA A 124 -3.39 41.85 -11.46
C ALA A 124 -3.99 41.83 -10.04
N GLY A 125 -3.33 42.52 -9.13
CA GLY A 125 -3.77 43.14 -7.91
C GLY A 125 -5.23 43.11 -7.50
N GLY A 126 -5.61 42.15 -6.68
CA GLY A 126 -6.87 42.10 -5.99
C GLY A 126 -6.76 41.19 -4.78
N GLY A 127 -6.25 41.71 -3.67
CA GLY A 127 -6.17 40.97 -2.41
C GLY A 127 -7.58 40.78 -1.84
N VAL A 128 -8.10 39.57 -1.84
CA VAL A 128 -9.30 39.22 -1.08
C VAL A 128 -8.89 38.95 0.37
N ARG A 129 -9.36 39.79 1.29
CA ARG A 129 -9.22 39.61 2.74
C ARG A 129 -10.33 38.71 3.22
N ILE A 130 -10.01 37.46 3.59
CA ILE A 130 -10.90 36.60 4.35
C ILE A 130 -10.29 36.43 5.75
N LYS A 131 -10.99 36.98 6.76
CA LYS A 131 -10.71 36.83 8.22
C LYS A 131 -9.23 36.93 8.63
N GLY A 132 -8.62 38.12 8.43
CA GLY A 132 -7.38 38.45 9.18
C GLY A 132 -6.06 37.97 8.57
N PHE A 133 -6.05 37.16 7.52
CA PHE A 133 -4.84 36.73 6.84
C PHE A 133 -4.58 37.56 5.57
N LYS A 134 -3.50 38.35 5.58
CA LYS A 134 -2.93 38.97 4.38
C LYS A 134 -2.12 37.94 3.63
N LEU A 135 -2.63 37.41 2.53
CA LEU A 135 -1.86 36.68 1.52
C LEU A 135 -1.38 37.70 0.46
N GLY A 136 -0.22 38.29 0.73
CA GLY A 136 0.45 39.18 -0.20
C GLY A 136 1.85 38.67 -0.48
N GLY A 137 2.15 38.37 -1.74
CA GLY A 137 3.47 38.00 -2.20
C GLY A 137 3.42 37.49 -3.64
N GLY A 138 3.92 38.29 -4.60
CA GLY A 138 3.89 38.01 -6.03
C GLY A 138 4.50 36.65 -6.41
N GLY A 139 3.70 35.85 -7.05
CA GLY A 139 4.02 34.53 -7.58
C GLY A 139 2.78 33.63 -7.44
N GLY A 140 2.25 33.11 -8.53
CA GLY A 140 1.07 32.25 -8.53
C GLY A 140 1.17 31.14 -7.50
N LYS A 141 0.08 30.85 -6.79
CA LYS A 141 -0.03 29.81 -5.78
C LYS A 141 -1.22 28.93 -6.16
N GLY A 142 -0.93 27.65 -6.41
CA GLY A 142 -1.99 26.65 -6.51
C GLY A 142 -2.25 26.02 -5.14
N GLU A 143 -3.51 25.76 -4.85
CA GLU A 143 -3.94 25.01 -3.67
C GLU A 143 -5.00 23.98 -4.10
N VAL A 144 -4.87 22.75 -3.61
CA VAL A 144 -5.82 21.68 -3.87
C VAL A 144 -6.11 20.96 -2.56
N ASN A 145 -7.40 20.80 -2.24
CA ASN A 145 -7.85 20.09 -1.07
C ASN A 145 -8.64 18.86 -1.52
N ALA A 146 -8.41 17.72 -0.84
CA ALA A 146 -9.15 16.50 -1.08
C ALA A 146 -9.42 15.73 0.21
N THR A 147 -10.52 15.00 0.22
CA THR A 147 -10.82 13.99 1.23
C THR A 147 -10.45 12.62 0.68
N ILE A 148 -9.71 11.85 1.47
CA ILE A 148 -9.23 10.50 1.14
C ILE A 148 -9.93 9.49 2.05
N TYR A 149 -10.33 8.37 1.50
CA TYR A 149 -10.90 7.22 2.21
C TYR A 149 -10.08 5.97 1.92
N ILE A 150 -9.81 5.20 2.96
CA ILE A 150 -9.32 3.82 2.86
C ILE A 150 -10.52 2.92 3.12
N VAL A 151 -10.83 2.07 2.16
CA VAL A 151 -11.99 1.18 2.23
C VAL A 151 -11.51 -0.26 2.16
N ASP A 152 -11.99 -1.09 3.08
CA ASP A 152 -11.85 -2.54 2.98
C ASP A 152 -12.69 -3.05 1.81
N SER A 153 -12.06 -3.78 0.89
CA SER A 153 -12.75 -4.24 -0.32
C SER A 153 -13.70 -5.41 -0.07
N THR A 154 -13.55 -6.10 1.06
CA THR A 154 -14.40 -7.24 1.43
C THR A 154 -15.72 -6.78 2.03
N THR A 155 -15.63 -5.85 2.98
CA THR A 155 -16.79 -5.36 3.74
C THR A 155 -17.40 -4.09 3.16
N GLY A 156 -16.63 -3.33 2.37
CA GLY A 156 -17.00 -1.98 1.94
C GLY A 156 -16.87 -0.92 3.02
N GLN A 157 -16.37 -1.30 4.21
CA GLN A 157 -16.24 -0.40 5.35
C GLN A 157 -15.12 0.62 5.12
N VAL A 158 -15.36 1.87 5.51
CA VAL A 158 -14.32 2.90 5.57
C VAL A 158 -13.48 2.67 6.82
N LEU A 159 -12.25 2.20 6.62
CA LEU A 159 -11.30 1.93 7.71
C LEU A 159 -10.71 3.22 8.27
N ALA A 160 -10.46 4.20 7.42
CA ALA A 160 -9.91 5.48 7.83
C ALA A 160 -10.20 6.55 6.77
N SER A 161 -10.21 7.82 7.20
CA SER A 161 -10.33 8.96 6.30
C SER A 161 -9.49 10.13 6.78
N THR A 162 -9.08 10.99 5.84
CA THR A 162 -8.37 12.23 6.13
C THR A 162 -8.66 13.29 5.08
N ASN A 163 -8.39 14.54 5.44
CA ASN A 163 -8.35 15.67 4.50
C ASN A 163 -6.90 16.07 4.29
N VAL A 164 -6.51 16.23 3.03
CA VAL A 164 -5.18 16.68 2.64
C VAL A 164 -5.24 18.02 1.92
N VAL A 165 -4.20 18.84 2.09
CA VAL A 165 -4.08 20.17 1.51
C VAL A 165 -2.73 20.31 0.81
N GLY A 166 -2.75 20.26 -0.50
CA GLY A 166 -1.57 20.51 -1.31
C GLY A 166 -1.43 21.97 -1.69
N VAL A 167 -0.21 22.48 -1.58
CA VAL A 167 0.13 23.86 -1.96
C VAL A 167 1.37 23.86 -2.84
N SER A 168 1.29 24.50 -4.01
CA SER A 168 2.36 24.48 -5.02
C SER A 168 3.72 25.04 -4.55
N LYS A 169 3.75 25.85 -3.49
CA LYS A 169 4.96 26.40 -2.88
C LYS A 169 5.54 25.55 -1.74
N LYS A 170 4.77 24.62 -1.20
CA LYS A 170 5.32 23.61 -0.29
C LYS A 170 6.16 22.66 -1.14
N LYS A 171 7.45 22.51 -0.82
CA LYS A 171 8.19 21.35 -1.30
C LYS A 171 7.39 20.13 -0.86
N ALA A 172 7.04 19.24 -1.79
CA ALA A 172 6.58 17.91 -1.43
C ALA A 172 7.53 17.41 -0.35
N MET A 173 6.98 16.93 0.77
CA MET A 173 7.80 16.39 1.84
C MET A 173 8.77 15.43 1.18
N ASN A 174 10.07 15.56 1.54
CA ASN A 174 11.11 14.74 0.94
C ASN A 174 10.90 13.30 1.43
N LEU A 175 10.04 12.56 0.74
CA LEU A 175 9.72 11.16 1.04
C LEU A 175 10.89 10.24 0.70
N GLY A 176 12.04 10.80 0.27
CA GLY A 176 13.17 10.03 -0.25
C GLY A 176 12.88 9.39 -1.61
N TYR A 177 11.69 9.66 -2.17
CA TYR A 177 11.31 9.17 -3.49
C TYR A 177 11.69 10.19 -4.54
N SER A 178 12.36 9.72 -5.59
CA SER A 178 12.61 10.49 -6.80
C SER A 178 11.26 10.92 -7.35
N THR A 179 11.11 12.20 -7.68
CA THR A 179 9.94 12.66 -8.44
C THR A 179 9.99 11.96 -9.81
N GLY A 180 9.39 10.80 -9.87
CA GLY A 180 9.36 9.92 -11.04
C GLY A 180 8.83 10.63 -12.29
N ASN A 181 8.85 9.92 -13.38
CA ASN A 181 8.56 10.39 -14.74
C ASN A 181 7.05 10.65 -14.99
N TRP A 182 6.32 11.20 -14.01
CA TRP A 182 4.87 11.44 -14.09
C TRP A 182 4.47 12.48 -15.15
N GLY A 183 5.48 13.08 -15.79
CA GLY A 183 5.25 14.14 -16.76
C GLY A 183 4.40 13.74 -17.95
N ALA A 184 4.33 12.46 -18.28
CA ALA A 184 3.49 11.97 -19.36
C ALA A 184 2.00 12.02 -19.02
N ALA A 185 1.62 11.72 -17.76
CA ALA A 185 0.25 11.72 -17.31
C ALA A 185 -0.41 13.12 -17.29
N PHE A 186 0.38 14.15 -17.04
CA PHE A 186 -0.09 15.54 -17.00
C PHE A 186 0.04 16.31 -18.34
N GLY A 187 0.45 15.64 -19.42
CA GLY A 187 0.58 16.32 -20.73
C GLY A 187 1.46 17.58 -20.71
N GLY A 188 2.44 17.64 -19.79
CA GLY A 188 3.29 18.82 -19.58
C GLY A 188 2.85 19.77 -18.46
N HIS A 189 1.65 19.63 -17.93
CA HIS A 189 1.08 20.51 -16.88
C HIS A 189 1.55 20.19 -15.45
N LYS A 190 2.41 19.17 -15.24
CA LYS A 190 2.98 18.85 -13.92
C LYS A 190 3.70 20.02 -13.25
N ASN A 191 4.16 20.97 -14.03
CA ASN A 191 4.91 22.14 -13.58
C ASN A 191 4.03 23.37 -13.32
N ASP A 192 2.74 23.31 -13.64
CA ASP A 192 1.81 24.36 -13.29
C ASP A 192 1.52 24.38 -11.77
N ASN A 193 0.85 25.39 -11.30
CA ASN A 193 0.62 25.53 -9.86
C ASN A 193 -0.35 24.49 -9.32
N VAL A 194 -1.36 24.09 -10.08
CA VAL A 194 -2.34 23.07 -9.67
C VAL A 194 -1.70 21.70 -9.68
N GLY A 195 -0.92 21.34 -10.71
CA GLY A 195 -0.20 20.07 -10.77
C GLY A 195 0.77 19.87 -9.58
N LYS A 196 1.51 20.93 -9.22
CA LYS A 196 2.38 20.90 -8.02
C LYS A 196 1.58 20.77 -6.72
N ALA A 197 0.42 21.40 -6.64
CA ALA A 197 -0.46 21.27 -5.49
C ALA A 197 -1.04 19.85 -5.37
N VAL A 198 -1.48 19.24 -6.47
CA VAL A 198 -1.90 17.82 -6.50
C VAL A 198 -0.79 16.91 -6.01
N GLN A 199 0.43 17.09 -6.52
CA GLN A 199 1.59 16.29 -6.07
C GLN A 199 1.82 16.40 -4.56
N ALA A 200 1.76 17.62 -4.02
CA ALA A 200 1.96 17.84 -2.58
C ALA A 200 0.85 17.19 -1.74
N ALA A 201 -0.40 17.25 -2.20
CA ALA A 201 -1.53 16.63 -1.52
C ALA A 201 -1.47 15.09 -1.62
N CYS A 202 -1.10 14.53 -2.77
CA CYS A 202 -0.91 13.09 -2.92
C CYS A 202 0.21 12.57 -2.00
N ALA A 203 1.31 13.31 -1.85
CA ALA A 203 2.38 12.95 -0.94
C ALA A 203 1.88 12.88 0.52
N GLU A 204 1.07 13.84 0.96
CA GLU A 204 0.44 13.82 2.29
C GLU A 204 -0.53 12.65 2.45
N ALA A 205 -1.32 12.35 1.41
CA ALA A 205 -2.22 11.21 1.38
C ALA A 205 -1.47 9.87 1.49
N VAL A 206 -0.36 9.70 0.78
CA VAL A 206 0.47 8.48 0.85
C VAL A 206 1.08 8.30 2.25
N GLN A 207 1.53 9.39 2.89
CA GLN A 207 1.99 9.32 4.29
C GLN A 207 0.88 8.87 5.23
N PHE A 208 -0.32 9.39 5.08
CA PHE A 208 -1.47 8.94 5.86
C PHE A 208 -1.73 7.44 5.65
N LEU A 209 -1.75 6.96 4.40
CA LEU A 209 -1.95 5.55 4.07
C LEU A 209 -0.89 4.65 4.73
N LEU A 210 0.39 5.04 4.65
CA LEU A 210 1.48 4.31 5.30
C LEU A 210 1.28 4.20 6.82
N GLY A 211 0.80 5.27 7.44
CA GLY A 211 0.50 5.30 8.88
C GLY A 211 -0.67 4.40 9.28
N GLN A 212 -1.57 4.05 8.35
CA GLN A 212 -2.71 3.17 8.63
C GLN A 212 -2.40 1.68 8.47
N LEU A 213 -1.28 1.30 7.85
CA LEU A 213 -0.96 -0.11 7.59
C LEU A 213 -0.87 -0.98 8.84
N SER A 214 -0.46 -0.40 9.98
CA SER A 214 -0.42 -1.12 11.27
C SER A 214 -1.80 -1.51 11.78
N ASN A 215 -2.86 -0.83 11.31
CA ASN A 215 -4.23 -1.08 11.72
C ASN A 215 -4.96 -2.10 10.81
N VAL A 216 -4.30 -2.53 9.73
CA VAL A 216 -4.85 -3.52 8.79
C VAL A 216 -4.25 -4.88 9.13
N PRO A 217 -5.05 -5.89 9.51
CA PRO A 217 -4.54 -7.23 9.78
C PRO A 217 -3.87 -7.83 8.54
N TRP A 218 -2.65 -8.33 8.71
CA TRP A 218 -2.01 -9.10 7.66
C TRP A 218 -2.28 -10.58 7.88
N THR A 219 -2.90 -11.21 6.90
CA THR A 219 -3.29 -12.62 6.99
C THR A 219 -2.80 -13.39 5.77
N GLY A 220 -2.51 -14.65 5.97
CA GLY A 220 -2.23 -15.63 4.94
C GLY A 220 -3.07 -16.88 5.13
N THR A 221 -2.85 -17.88 4.28
CA THR A 221 -3.58 -19.15 4.34
C THR A 221 -2.66 -20.30 4.01
N VAL A 222 -2.82 -21.43 4.70
CA VAL A 222 -2.15 -22.69 4.39
C VAL A 222 -2.68 -23.23 3.07
N VAL A 223 -1.81 -23.35 2.08
CA VAL A 223 -2.14 -23.91 0.76
C VAL A 223 -2.14 -25.44 0.81
N MET A 224 -1.12 -25.99 1.44
CA MET A 224 -0.93 -27.44 1.62
C MET A 224 0.16 -27.72 2.65
N THR A 225 0.18 -28.94 3.16
CA THR A 225 1.27 -29.51 3.95
C THR A 225 1.95 -30.65 3.17
N LYS A 226 3.25 -30.81 3.31
CA LYS A 226 3.99 -31.94 2.72
C LYS A 226 5.15 -32.33 3.63
N GLY A 227 4.99 -33.45 4.35
CA GLY A 227 5.89 -33.83 5.42
C GLY A 227 5.90 -32.77 6.52
N ASP A 228 7.06 -32.27 6.88
CA ASP A 228 7.29 -31.22 7.88
C ASP A 228 7.16 -29.78 7.33
N LYS A 229 6.80 -29.65 6.04
CA LYS A 229 6.71 -28.34 5.36
C LYS A 229 5.28 -27.86 5.21
N VAL A 230 5.08 -26.60 5.57
CA VAL A 230 3.81 -25.87 5.42
C VAL A 230 3.97 -24.82 4.31
N TYR A 231 3.11 -24.87 3.32
CA TYR A 231 3.10 -23.94 2.19
C TYR A 231 2.05 -22.88 2.42
N VAL A 232 2.45 -21.60 2.42
CA VAL A 232 1.61 -20.43 2.71
C VAL A 232 1.47 -19.57 1.46
N ASN A 233 0.27 -19.06 1.16
CA ASN A 233 -0.06 -18.25 -0.02
C ASN A 233 0.44 -16.80 0.09
N ARG A 234 1.52 -16.57 0.79
CA ARG A 234 2.22 -15.28 0.91
C ARG A 234 3.70 -15.50 0.62
N GLY A 235 4.27 -14.62 -0.18
CA GLY A 235 5.66 -14.71 -0.61
C GLY A 235 6.39 -13.37 -0.58
N SER A 236 7.47 -13.25 -1.35
CA SER A 236 8.25 -12.00 -1.43
C SER A 236 7.43 -10.83 -1.98
N ARG A 237 6.43 -11.10 -2.81
CA ARG A 237 5.50 -10.10 -3.29
C ARG A 237 4.75 -9.42 -2.14
N GLU A 238 4.32 -10.21 -1.15
CA GLU A 238 3.64 -9.73 0.07
C GLU A 238 4.62 -9.30 1.17
N GLY A 239 5.92 -9.24 0.89
CA GLY A 239 6.95 -8.79 1.83
C GLY A 239 7.42 -9.86 2.81
N VAL A 240 7.10 -11.13 2.56
CA VAL A 240 7.58 -12.24 3.40
C VAL A 240 9.09 -12.43 3.21
N ALA A 241 9.80 -12.64 4.32
CA ALA A 241 11.24 -12.90 4.35
C ALA A 241 11.56 -14.20 5.09
N VAL A 242 12.70 -14.81 4.76
CA VAL A 242 13.21 -15.99 5.48
C VAL A 242 13.49 -15.62 6.94
N GLY A 243 13.17 -16.53 7.85
CA GLY A 243 13.29 -16.33 9.30
C GLY A 243 12.10 -15.62 9.95
N GLN A 244 11.11 -15.20 9.18
CA GLN A 244 9.88 -14.60 9.71
C GLN A 244 9.05 -15.65 10.44
N LEU A 245 8.44 -15.25 11.56
CA LEU A 245 7.62 -16.12 12.39
C LEU A 245 6.14 -15.87 12.12
N PHE A 246 5.40 -16.97 11.97
CA PHE A 246 3.96 -16.97 11.81
C PHE A 246 3.28 -17.83 12.86
N MET A 247 2.04 -17.52 13.18
CA MET A 247 1.10 -18.40 13.84
C MET A 247 0.17 -19.02 12.81
N VAL A 248 -0.13 -20.32 12.95
CA VAL A 248 -1.15 -21.00 12.16
C VAL A 248 -2.24 -21.51 13.07
N GLY A 249 -3.48 -21.34 12.67
CA GLY A 249 -4.62 -21.76 13.48
C GLY A 249 -5.94 -21.81 12.72
N GLU A 250 -6.94 -22.28 13.44
CA GLU A 250 -8.33 -22.23 13.00
C GLU A 250 -8.93 -20.87 13.39
N VAL A 251 -9.68 -20.30 12.45
CA VAL A 251 -10.43 -19.07 12.69
C VAL A 251 -11.89 -19.42 12.83
N GLU A 252 -12.45 -19.12 13.98
CA GLU A 252 -13.90 -19.13 14.20
C GLU A 252 -14.46 -17.74 13.87
N VAL A 253 -15.33 -17.69 12.87
CA VAL A 253 -15.97 -16.45 12.44
C VAL A 253 -17.28 -16.27 13.19
N ILE A 254 -17.30 -15.28 14.10
CA ILE A 254 -18.48 -14.92 14.86
C ILE A 254 -19.36 -14.00 14.01
N ARG A 255 -20.57 -14.46 13.70
CA ARG A 255 -21.51 -13.73 12.86
C ARG A 255 -22.74 -13.29 13.61
N ASP A 256 -23.25 -12.13 13.27
CA ASP A 256 -24.56 -11.66 13.65
C ASP A 256 -25.64 -12.63 13.09
N PRO A 257 -26.47 -13.22 13.96
CA PRO A 257 -27.48 -14.19 13.51
C PRO A 257 -28.61 -13.56 12.67
N ASP A 258 -28.82 -12.25 12.81
CA ASP A 258 -29.90 -11.55 12.13
C ASP A 258 -29.47 -11.01 10.75
N THR A 259 -28.23 -10.54 10.63
CA THR A 259 -27.72 -9.88 9.42
C THR A 259 -26.72 -10.74 8.65
N GLY A 260 -26.08 -11.74 9.28
CA GLY A 260 -24.98 -12.53 8.74
C GLY A 260 -23.65 -11.77 8.70
N GLU A 261 -23.62 -10.53 9.22
CA GLU A 261 -22.40 -9.72 9.29
C GLU A 261 -21.35 -10.41 10.19
N VAL A 262 -20.08 -10.34 9.78
CA VAL A 262 -18.97 -10.80 10.62
C VAL A 262 -18.76 -9.78 11.74
N LEU A 263 -18.97 -10.23 12.97
CA LEU A 263 -18.80 -9.41 14.17
C LEU A 263 -17.36 -9.48 14.70
N ASP A 264 -16.75 -10.68 14.62
CA ASP A 264 -15.38 -10.91 15.08
C ASP A 264 -14.80 -12.18 14.46
N GLU A 265 -13.49 -12.33 14.54
CA GLU A 265 -12.75 -13.52 14.14
C GLU A 265 -11.83 -13.92 15.29
N ASP A 266 -12.08 -15.08 15.89
CA ASP A 266 -11.24 -15.63 16.96
C ASP A 266 -10.34 -16.73 16.39
N MET A 267 -9.03 -16.61 16.63
CA MET A 267 -8.03 -17.55 16.12
C MET A 267 -7.48 -18.42 17.25
N THR A 268 -7.75 -19.72 17.17
CA THR A 268 -7.11 -20.71 18.02
C THR A 268 -5.78 -21.13 17.41
N GLU A 269 -4.66 -20.73 18.03
CA GLU A 269 -3.30 -21.14 17.59
C GLU A 269 -3.11 -22.65 17.72
N ILE A 270 -2.68 -23.30 16.64
CA ILE A 270 -2.35 -24.73 16.57
C ILE A 270 -0.84 -24.93 16.61
N ALA A 271 -0.11 -24.09 15.85
CA ALA A 271 1.33 -24.18 15.76
C ALA A 271 1.97 -22.84 15.39
N SER A 272 3.25 -22.74 15.69
CA SER A 272 4.12 -21.66 15.21
C SER A 272 4.99 -22.14 14.06
N LEU A 273 5.19 -21.27 13.09
CA LEU A 273 5.94 -21.55 11.87
C LEU A 273 7.10 -20.56 11.72
N GLU A 274 8.19 -21.01 11.13
CA GLU A 274 9.29 -20.18 10.67
C GLU A 274 9.45 -20.32 9.15
N VAL A 275 9.55 -19.20 8.47
CA VAL A 275 9.75 -19.18 7.02
C VAL A 275 11.15 -19.68 6.68
N SER A 276 11.24 -20.83 6.03
CA SER A 276 12.49 -21.46 5.58
C SER A 276 12.87 -21.11 4.15
N GLN A 277 11.88 -20.86 3.27
CA GLN A 277 12.09 -20.48 1.88
C GLN A 277 10.99 -19.56 1.40
N VAL A 278 11.34 -18.55 0.58
CA VAL A 278 10.40 -17.62 -0.01
C VAL A 278 10.47 -17.71 -1.53
N LYS A 279 9.29 -17.76 -2.16
CA LYS A 279 9.08 -17.59 -3.60
C LYS A 279 8.22 -16.33 -3.81
N GLU A 280 8.00 -15.93 -5.06
CA GLU A 280 7.26 -14.71 -5.38
C GLU A 280 5.87 -14.64 -4.70
N LYS A 281 5.06 -15.69 -4.83
CA LYS A 281 3.66 -15.73 -4.37
C LYS A 281 3.39 -16.73 -3.25
N LEU A 282 4.40 -17.42 -2.76
CA LEU A 282 4.26 -18.37 -1.67
C LEU A 282 5.54 -18.45 -0.83
N SER A 283 5.39 -18.86 0.42
CA SER A 283 6.50 -19.24 1.28
C SER A 283 6.36 -20.70 1.74
N ILE A 284 7.50 -21.27 2.09
CA ILE A 284 7.60 -22.61 2.68
C ILE A 284 8.10 -22.42 4.10
N CYS A 285 7.35 -22.91 5.05
CA CYS A 285 7.62 -22.77 6.47
C CYS A 285 7.90 -24.15 7.09
N SER A 286 8.70 -24.15 8.15
CA SER A 286 8.90 -25.28 9.05
C SER A 286 8.17 -25.04 10.35
N VAL A 287 7.60 -26.09 10.96
CA VAL A 287 6.95 -25.98 12.27
C VAL A 287 8.02 -25.85 13.36
N THR A 288 7.92 -24.82 14.19
CA THR A 288 8.85 -24.57 15.30
C THR A 288 8.28 -24.98 16.65
N SER A 289 6.96 -24.96 16.81
CA SER A 289 6.26 -25.44 18.00
C SER A 289 4.79 -25.77 17.68
N GLY A 290 4.13 -26.51 18.54
CA GLY A 290 2.73 -26.91 18.37
C GLY A 290 2.56 -28.25 17.63
N ASP A 291 1.34 -28.51 17.16
CA ASP A 291 0.97 -29.78 16.52
C ASP A 291 1.02 -29.69 14.98
N ALA A 292 2.12 -30.15 14.41
CA ALA A 292 2.30 -30.18 12.96
C ALA A 292 1.25 -31.07 12.25
N GLY A 293 0.75 -32.13 12.94
CA GLY A 293 -0.22 -33.07 12.38
C GLY A 293 -1.63 -32.47 12.27
N ALA A 294 -1.93 -31.49 13.07
CA ALA A 294 -3.21 -30.78 13.05
C ALA A 294 -3.29 -29.68 11.98
N ILE A 295 -2.16 -29.31 11.35
CA ILE A 295 -2.17 -28.24 10.34
C ILE A 295 -2.86 -28.72 9.05
N ALA A 296 -3.97 -28.09 8.69
CA ALA A 296 -4.75 -28.41 7.51
C ALA A 296 -4.76 -27.27 6.46
N LYS A 297 -5.03 -27.64 5.23
CA LYS A 297 -5.27 -26.69 4.14
C LYS A 297 -6.44 -25.76 4.49
N GLY A 298 -6.27 -24.48 4.26
CA GLY A 298 -7.27 -23.45 4.51
C GLY A 298 -7.13 -22.75 5.85
N MET A 299 -6.30 -23.27 6.77
CA MET A 299 -6.05 -22.60 8.05
C MET A 299 -5.42 -21.23 7.86
N ALA A 300 -5.77 -20.32 8.75
CA ALA A 300 -5.27 -18.96 8.74
C ALA A 300 -3.83 -18.88 9.23
N ILE A 301 -3.10 -17.92 8.66
CA ILE A 301 -1.74 -17.55 9.03
C ILE A 301 -1.74 -16.09 9.47
N HIS A 302 -1.21 -15.83 10.64
CA HIS A 302 -1.02 -14.49 11.17
C HIS A 302 0.45 -14.25 11.51
N LEU A 303 0.83 -13.00 11.64
CA LEU A 303 2.12 -12.64 12.23
C LEU A 303 2.14 -13.01 13.71
N ARG A 304 3.30 -13.44 14.17
CA ARG A 304 3.55 -13.68 15.58
C ARG A 304 4.08 -12.43 16.27
#